data_c6113f081f84fc6aad0aa3bd605a5ace
#
_entry.id   c6113f081f84fc6aad0aa3bd605a5ace
#
_cell.length_a   1.000
_cell.length_b   1.000
_cell.length_c   1.000
_cell.angle_alpha   90.00
_cell.angle_beta   90.00
_cell.angle_gamma   90.00
#
_symmetry.space_group_name_H-M   'P 1'
#
loop_
_entity.id
_entity.type
_entity.pdbx_description
1 polymer ?
#
loop_
_entity_poly.entity_id
_entity_poly.type
_entity_poly.pdbx_seq_one_letter_code
_entity_poly.pdbx_strand_id
1 'polypeptide(L)'
;MRYLYLLILAALGLQTATAQTAAASFNFLEYQRSFPRINDALKHKEDTLMKQFQDKRLTWPARYIYIRSFKYDSQIEVWVKQDLNDKFALFKTYRVCAMAGALGPKRMQGDYQVPEGFYYINEFNPKSNYHLSLGLNYPNASDRILSDSLMPGGDIYIHGSCVTTGCIPVNNEQIEELYILAAHAKSEGQDFIPVHIFPIRFDNPRSSEYLKKYVKDFPEYRFLADELKHAYTYFEKTRKLPVIMVSKKGDYVVDGIIPKEKEVPLVKKERRPLKTYDQNEISAVVERLPVFPGGNDKFQAFIDKLSKDMATYLLHDQAKTFAMVEFVIDKAGKVIYANVIKGGNDDLNDHLIEAFENMPQWTPAVKHDQTVAVKLKQTIFIEKPETQVMTRQ
;
A
#
# COMPACT_ATOMS: atom_id res chain seq x y z
N MET A 1 -25.26 -76.93 -12.75
CA MET A 1 -26.04 -75.68 -12.79
C MET A 1 -25.65 -74.67 -11.66
N ARG A 2 -25.03 -75.11 -10.55
CA ARG A 2 -24.70 -74.22 -9.43
C ARG A 2 -23.44 -73.30 -9.68
N TYR A 3 -22.56 -73.68 -10.60
CA TYR A 3 -21.37 -72.91 -10.95
C TYR A 3 -21.59 -71.86 -12.06
N LEU A 4 -22.68 -71.96 -12.79
CA LEU A 4 -23.03 -71.01 -13.85
C LEU A 4 -23.58 -69.70 -13.28
N TYR A 5 -24.22 -69.73 -12.11
CA TYR A 5 -24.72 -68.53 -11.42
C TYR A 5 -23.67 -67.75 -10.70
N LEU A 6 -22.53 -68.35 -10.25
CA LEU A 6 -21.44 -67.68 -9.62
C LEU A 6 -20.60 -66.92 -10.63
N LEU A 7 -20.48 -67.35 -11.88
CA LEU A 7 -19.79 -66.61 -12.95
C LEU A 7 -20.58 -65.41 -13.46
N ILE A 8 -21.93 -65.44 -13.45
CA ILE A 8 -22.76 -64.33 -13.85
C ILE A 8 -22.75 -63.22 -12.78
N LEU A 9 -22.70 -63.57 -11.50
CA LEU A 9 -22.60 -62.60 -10.41
C LEU A 9 -21.21 -61.92 -10.34
N ALA A 10 -20.13 -62.59 -10.75
CA ALA A 10 -18.80 -62.02 -10.84
C ALA A 10 -18.63 -61.06 -12.04
N ALA A 11 -19.39 -61.26 -13.13
CA ALA A 11 -19.37 -60.39 -14.31
C ALA A 11 -20.20 -59.10 -14.15
N LEU A 12 -21.15 -59.05 -13.22
CA LEU A 12 -21.98 -57.87 -12.91
C LEU A 12 -21.31 -56.94 -11.87
N GLY A 13 -20.25 -57.36 -11.19
CA GLY A 13 -19.53 -56.61 -10.17
C GLY A 13 -18.43 -55.68 -10.70
N LEU A 14 -18.10 -55.69 -12.02
CA LEU A 14 -16.95 -54.98 -12.59
C LEU A 14 -17.30 -53.72 -13.41
N GLN A 15 -18.50 -53.19 -13.33
CA GLN A 15 -18.90 -52.03 -14.13
C GLN A 15 -19.31 -50.79 -13.31
N THR A 16 -18.80 -50.64 -12.09
CA THR A 16 -18.99 -49.38 -11.33
C THR A 16 -17.70 -48.76 -10.88
N ALA A 17 -16.78 -48.51 -11.80
CA ALA A 17 -15.62 -47.70 -11.50
C ALA A 17 -15.18 -47.00 -12.78
N THR A 18 -15.67 -45.85 -13.06
CA THR A 18 -14.99 -44.71 -13.71
C THR A 18 -16.01 -43.65 -14.12
N ALA A 19 -16.56 -42.97 -13.14
CA ALA A 19 -17.03 -41.60 -13.36
C ALA A 19 -16.44 -40.73 -12.25
N GLN A 20 -15.12 -40.74 -12.10
CA GLN A 20 -14.44 -39.58 -11.59
C GLN A 20 -14.49 -38.55 -12.73
N THR A 21 -15.55 -37.76 -12.76
CA THR A 21 -15.51 -36.47 -13.44
C THR A 21 -14.29 -35.75 -12.83
N ALA A 22 -13.20 -35.69 -13.59
CA ALA A 22 -12.10 -34.78 -13.27
C ALA A 22 -12.76 -33.42 -13.11
N ALA A 23 -12.82 -32.93 -11.88
CA ALA A 23 -13.23 -31.56 -11.64
C ALA A 23 -12.33 -30.74 -12.53
N ALA A 24 -12.87 -30.06 -13.54
CA ALA A 24 -12.10 -29.21 -14.43
C ALA A 24 -11.36 -28.24 -13.53
N SER A 25 -10.05 -28.35 -13.46
CA SER A 25 -9.23 -27.45 -12.66
C SER A 25 -9.51 -26.04 -13.17
N PHE A 26 -9.94 -25.16 -12.28
CA PHE A 26 -10.20 -23.77 -12.64
C PHE A 26 -8.92 -23.16 -13.22
N ASN A 27 -8.92 -22.84 -14.51
CA ASN A 27 -7.83 -22.17 -15.17
C ASN A 27 -8.08 -20.66 -15.15
N PHE A 28 -7.29 -19.94 -14.36
CA PHE A 28 -7.47 -18.52 -14.18
C PHE A 28 -7.30 -17.74 -15.50
N LEU A 29 -6.33 -18.11 -16.34
CA LEU A 29 -6.10 -17.45 -17.63
C LEU A 29 -7.29 -17.63 -18.57
N GLU A 30 -7.87 -18.84 -18.66
CA GLU A 30 -9.06 -19.10 -19.50
C GLU A 30 -10.27 -18.30 -18.99
N TYR A 31 -10.42 -18.18 -17.66
CA TYR A 31 -11.43 -17.28 -17.10
C TYR A 31 -11.21 -15.83 -17.53
N GLN A 32 -9.97 -15.33 -17.44
CA GLN A 32 -9.64 -13.99 -17.90
C GLN A 32 -9.86 -13.82 -19.41
N ARG A 33 -9.55 -14.82 -20.21
CA ARG A 33 -9.78 -14.84 -21.66
C ARG A 33 -11.24 -14.70 -22.04
N SER A 34 -12.18 -15.07 -21.15
CA SER A 34 -13.61 -14.89 -21.38
C SER A 34 -14.05 -13.42 -21.48
N PHE A 35 -13.24 -12.48 -21.01
CA PHE A 35 -13.49 -11.04 -21.16
C PHE A 35 -12.97 -10.54 -22.51
N PRO A 36 -13.81 -9.86 -23.33
CA PRO A 36 -13.42 -9.45 -24.69
C PRO A 36 -12.12 -8.67 -24.75
N ARG A 37 -11.92 -7.70 -23.86
CA ARG A 37 -10.71 -6.85 -23.82
C ARG A 37 -9.45 -7.67 -23.54
N ILE A 38 -9.54 -8.67 -22.65
CA ILE A 38 -8.41 -9.57 -22.36
C ILE A 38 -8.14 -10.50 -23.53
N ASN A 39 -9.18 -11.06 -24.13
CA ASN A 39 -9.04 -11.90 -25.32
C ASN A 39 -8.35 -11.17 -26.48
N ASP A 40 -8.73 -9.91 -26.69
CA ASP A 40 -8.10 -9.08 -27.72
C ASP A 40 -6.66 -8.75 -27.37
N ALA A 41 -6.36 -8.37 -26.12
CA ALA A 41 -5.00 -8.15 -25.65
C ALA A 41 -4.11 -9.39 -25.83
N LEU A 42 -4.59 -10.58 -25.46
CA LEU A 42 -3.87 -11.83 -25.66
C LEU A 42 -3.55 -12.07 -27.14
N LYS A 43 -4.54 -11.95 -28.03
CA LYS A 43 -4.32 -12.11 -29.48
C LYS A 43 -3.25 -11.18 -30.06
N HIS A 44 -3.16 -9.95 -29.56
CA HIS A 44 -2.24 -8.94 -30.11
C HIS A 44 -0.86 -8.96 -29.45
N LYS A 45 -0.75 -9.42 -28.19
CA LYS A 45 0.49 -9.25 -27.38
C LYS A 45 1.18 -10.56 -27.03
N GLU A 46 0.45 -11.70 -26.93
CA GLU A 46 1.02 -12.94 -26.40
C GLU A 46 2.21 -13.44 -27.22
N ASP A 47 2.08 -13.48 -28.57
CA ASP A 47 3.18 -13.88 -29.45
C ASP A 47 4.39 -12.94 -29.34
N THR A 48 4.14 -11.64 -29.23
CA THR A 48 5.20 -10.64 -29.05
C THR A 48 5.92 -10.82 -27.73
N LEU A 49 5.17 -11.04 -26.64
CA LEU A 49 5.75 -11.33 -25.33
C LEU A 49 6.57 -12.61 -25.34
N MET A 50 6.03 -13.67 -25.92
CA MET A 50 6.74 -14.95 -26.06
C MET A 50 8.08 -14.76 -26.81
N LYS A 51 8.08 -14.03 -27.93
CA LYS A 51 9.29 -13.70 -28.67
C LYS A 51 10.28 -12.88 -27.83
N GLN A 52 9.81 -11.86 -27.07
CA GLN A 52 10.67 -11.07 -26.18
C GLN A 52 11.30 -11.92 -25.08
N PHE A 53 10.59 -12.95 -24.55
CA PHE A 53 11.14 -13.91 -23.62
C PHE A 53 12.24 -14.77 -24.26
N GLN A 54 11.99 -15.29 -25.46
CA GLN A 54 12.97 -16.07 -26.22
C GLN A 54 14.25 -15.26 -26.51
N ASP A 55 14.09 -14.01 -26.99
CA ASP A 55 15.22 -13.11 -27.26
C ASP A 55 16.10 -12.87 -26.03
N LYS A 56 15.51 -12.92 -24.84
CA LYS A 56 16.21 -12.78 -23.55
C LYS A 56 16.61 -14.10 -22.92
N ARG A 57 16.37 -15.24 -23.59
CA ARG A 57 16.60 -16.60 -23.09
C ARG A 57 15.86 -16.87 -21.77
N LEU A 58 14.65 -16.35 -21.65
CA LEU A 58 13.74 -16.55 -20.53
C LEU A 58 12.67 -17.59 -20.92
N THR A 59 12.17 -18.33 -19.95
CA THR A 59 11.10 -19.33 -20.16
C THR A 59 9.75 -18.62 -20.20
N TRP A 60 8.92 -18.93 -21.20
CA TRP A 60 7.55 -18.47 -21.33
C TRP A 60 6.56 -19.63 -21.08
N PRO A 61 5.46 -19.40 -20.35
CA PRO A 61 5.22 -18.23 -19.50
C PRO A 61 6.11 -18.25 -18.24
N ALA A 62 6.38 -17.09 -17.67
CA ALA A 62 7.07 -17.02 -16.38
C ALA A 62 6.14 -17.51 -15.28
N ARG A 63 6.61 -18.47 -14.47
CA ARG A 63 5.84 -18.96 -13.33
C ARG A 63 5.79 -17.97 -12.17
N TYR A 64 6.84 -17.19 -12.00
CA TYR A 64 6.92 -16.17 -10.96
C TYR A 64 7.34 -14.84 -11.55
N ILE A 65 6.57 -13.81 -11.23
CA ILE A 65 6.89 -12.43 -11.56
C ILE A 65 7.00 -11.59 -10.30
N TYR A 66 7.77 -10.53 -10.37
CA TYR A 66 7.94 -9.51 -9.35
C TYR A 66 7.97 -8.15 -10.01
N ILE A 67 7.22 -7.19 -9.48
CA ILE A 67 7.08 -5.84 -10.01
C ILE A 67 7.71 -4.85 -9.04
N ARG A 68 8.54 -3.93 -9.58
CA ARG A 68 9.07 -2.78 -8.83
C ARG A 68 8.61 -1.49 -9.47
N SER A 69 8.09 -0.56 -8.70
CA SER A 69 7.76 0.79 -9.15
C SER A 69 8.65 1.81 -8.44
N PHE A 70 9.12 2.81 -9.20
CA PHE A 70 10.01 3.87 -8.72
C PHE A 70 9.34 5.21 -8.97
N LYS A 71 8.92 5.89 -7.91
CA LYS A 71 8.10 7.11 -8.00
C LYS A 71 8.84 8.23 -8.73
N TYR A 72 9.99 8.63 -8.22
CA TYR A 72 10.77 9.74 -8.79
C TYR A 72 11.26 9.46 -10.20
N ASP A 73 11.68 8.23 -10.45
CA ASP A 73 12.22 7.82 -11.76
C ASP A 73 11.11 7.50 -12.78
N SER A 74 9.84 7.46 -12.35
CA SER A 74 8.66 7.18 -13.17
C SER A 74 8.81 5.89 -14.01
N GLN A 75 9.20 4.79 -13.35
CA GLN A 75 9.48 3.50 -13.97
C GLN A 75 8.82 2.35 -13.21
N ILE A 76 8.43 1.33 -13.98
CA ILE A 76 8.05 0.00 -13.47
C ILE A 76 8.99 -1.01 -14.10
N GLU A 77 9.56 -1.89 -13.28
CA GLU A 77 10.34 -3.04 -13.74
C GLU A 77 9.57 -4.32 -13.48
N VAL A 78 9.60 -5.23 -14.44
CA VAL A 78 9.10 -6.61 -14.32
C VAL A 78 10.26 -7.56 -14.32
N TRP A 79 10.37 -8.32 -13.25
CA TRP A 79 11.37 -9.36 -13.03
C TRP A 79 10.69 -10.71 -13.04
N VAL A 80 11.33 -11.72 -13.61
CA VAL A 80 10.75 -13.05 -13.83
C VAL A 80 11.68 -14.15 -13.40
N LYS A 81 11.13 -15.32 -13.02
CA LYS A 81 11.85 -16.56 -12.80
C LYS A 81 10.93 -17.75 -13.01
N GLN A 82 11.50 -18.96 -13.17
CA GLN A 82 10.74 -20.17 -13.40
C GLN A 82 10.53 -20.99 -12.13
N ASP A 83 11.56 -21.16 -11.32
CA ASP A 83 11.48 -21.94 -10.09
C ASP A 83 11.66 -21.08 -8.82
N LEU A 84 11.15 -21.57 -7.68
CA LEU A 84 11.23 -20.84 -6.41
C LEU A 84 12.67 -20.46 -6.03
N ASN A 85 13.62 -21.37 -6.30
CA ASN A 85 15.02 -21.20 -5.93
C ASN A 85 15.82 -20.35 -6.91
N ASP A 86 15.29 -20.11 -8.10
CA ASP A 86 15.94 -19.30 -9.13
C ASP A 86 16.12 -17.85 -8.69
N LYS A 87 17.10 -17.20 -9.31
CA LYS A 87 17.27 -15.76 -9.25
C LYS A 87 16.33 -15.09 -10.25
N PHE A 88 15.74 -13.98 -9.86
CA PHE A 88 14.96 -13.16 -10.77
C PHE A 88 15.86 -12.53 -11.86
N ALA A 89 15.38 -12.56 -13.09
CA ALA A 89 15.98 -11.87 -14.24
C ALA A 89 15.07 -10.72 -14.67
N LEU A 90 15.67 -9.60 -15.08
CA LEU A 90 14.91 -8.46 -15.59
C LEU A 90 14.30 -8.77 -16.97
N PHE A 91 12.98 -8.83 -17.04
CA PHE A 91 12.29 -8.97 -18.29
C PHE A 91 12.16 -7.64 -19.01
N LYS A 92 11.52 -6.63 -18.39
CA LYS A 92 11.21 -5.37 -19.07
C LYS A 92 11.06 -4.21 -18.09
N THR A 93 11.38 -3.00 -18.57
CA THR A 93 11.10 -1.75 -17.86
C THR A 93 10.05 -0.96 -18.65
N TYR A 94 9.01 -0.51 -17.95
CA TYR A 94 7.93 0.31 -18.47
C TYR A 94 8.03 1.72 -17.91
N ARG A 95 7.52 2.70 -18.66
CA ARG A 95 7.43 4.08 -18.20
C ARG A 95 6.09 4.33 -17.53
N VAL A 96 6.11 4.86 -16.32
CA VAL A 96 4.92 5.44 -15.68
C VAL A 96 4.66 6.79 -16.34
N CYS A 97 3.46 6.99 -16.88
CA CYS A 97 3.18 8.16 -17.71
C CYS A 97 2.70 9.39 -16.94
N ALA A 98 2.25 9.22 -15.70
CA ALA A 98 1.91 10.32 -14.80
C ALA A 98 2.21 9.90 -13.35
N MET A 99 2.53 10.84 -12.49
CA MET A 99 2.78 10.61 -11.07
C MET A 99 2.04 11.67 -10.27
N ALA A 100 1.29 11.22 -9.27
CA ALA A 100 0.63 12.10 -8.31
C ALA A 100 1.40 12.13 -6.98
N GLY A 101 1.35 13.25 -6.30
CA GLY A 101 1.99 13.44 -5.00
C GLY A 101 3.50 13.64 -5.08
N ALA A 102 4.13 13.53 -3.91
CA ALA A 102 5.58 13.64 -3.72
C ALA A 102 6.17 12.31 -3.22
N LEU A 103 7.45 12.29 -2.83
CA LEU A 103 7.99 11.16 -2.06
C LEU A 103 7.26 11.03 -0.72
N GLY A 104 7.25 9.84 -0.18
CA GLY A 104 6.56 9.50 1.06
C GLY A 104 5.36 8.58 0.85
N PRO A 105 4.91 7.96 1.95
CA PRO A 105 3.81 7.01 1.92
C PRO A 105 2.45 7.69 1.75
N LYS A 106 1.47 6.96 1.25
CA LYS A 106 0.06 7.35 1.33
C LYS A 106 -0.43 7.12 2.75
N ARG A 107 -1.21 8.10 3.31
CA ARG A 107 -1.68 8.05 4.70
C ARG A 107 -3.16 8.34 4.90
N MET A 108 -3.81 8.95 3.91
CA MET A 108 -5.24 9.24 4.01
C MET A 108 -5.88 9.30 2.61
N GLN A 109 -7.21 9.20 2.60
CA GLN A 109 -7.99 9.42 1.38
C GLN A 109 -7.82 10.88 0.92
N GLY A 110 -7.70 11.08 -0.40
CA GLY A 110 -7.60 12.43 -0.97
C GLY A 110 -6.22 13.10 -0.83
N ASP A 111 -5.20 12.42 -0.30
CA ASP A 111 -3.83 12.96 -0.20
C ASP A 111 -3.07 12.97 -1.55
N TYR A 112 -3.69 12.47 -2.60
CA TYR A 112 -3.13 12.38 -3.94
C TYR A 112 -1.75 11.68 -3.99
N GLN A 113 -1.47 10.79 -3.04
CA GLN A 113 -0.19 10.08 -2.94
C GLN A 113 -0.26 8.70 -3.56
N VAL A 114 0.75 8.37 -4.37
CA VAL A 114 1.09 6.98 -4.66
C VAL A 114 1.75 6.39 -3.41
N PRO A 115 1.27 5.25 -2.89
CA PRO A 115 1.86 4.67 -1.68
C PRO A 115 3.31 4.22 -1.91
N GLU A 116 4.08 4.10 -0.82
CA GLU A 116 5.41 3.50 -0.81
C GLU A 116 5.43 2.35 0.19
N GLY A 117 5.96 1.21 -0.23
CA GLY A 117 5.95 0.01 0.61
C GLY A 117 5.93 -1.28 -0.19
N PHE A 118 5.50 -2.33 0.48
CA PHE A 118 5.52 -3.71 -0.02
C PHE A 118 4.10 -4.23 -0.15
N TYR A 119 3.67 -4.40 -1.40
CA TYR A 119 2.31 -4.78 -1.78
C TYR A 119 2.32 -6.04 -2.62
N TYR A 120 1.13 -6.51 -2.98
CA TYR A 120 0.92 -7.55 -3.98
C TYR A 120 -0.37 -7.26 -4.77
N ILE A 121 -0.47 -7.85 -5.96
CA ILE A 121 -1.69 -7.77 -6.77
C ILE A 121 -2.77 -8.58 -6.07
N ASN A 122 -3.87 -7.93 -5.66
CA ASN A 122 -5.03 -8.56 -5.04
C ASN A 122 -6.25 -8.63 -5.96
N GLU A 123 -6.24 -7.88 -7.06
CA GLU A 123 -7.37 -7.80 -7.98
C GLU A 123 -6.91 -7.72 -9.43
N PHE A 124 -7.61 -8.46 -10.29
CA PHE A 124 -7.52 -8.36 -11.75
C PHE A 124 -8.83 -7.76 -12.26
N ASN A 125 -8.80 -6.54 -12.77
CA ASN A 125 -10.00 -5.84 -13.24
C ASN A 125 -10.02 -5.68 -14.77
N PRO A 126 -10.64 -6.64 -15.50
CA PRO A 126 -10.75 -6.59 -16.96
C PRO A 126 -11.78 -5.57 -17.45
N LYS A 127 -12.62 -5.03 -16.54
CA LYS A 127 -13.69 -4.07 -16.84
C LYS A 127 -13.35 -2.66 -16.35
N SER A 128 -12.06 -2.39 -16.10
CA SER A 128 -11.61 -1.09 -15.62
C SER A 128 -12.04 0.05 -16.55
N ASN A 129 -12.45 1.18 -15.97
CA ASN A 129 -12.67 2.43 -16.69
C ASN A 129 -11.38 3.00 -17.30
N TYR A 130 -10.23 2.53 -16.81
CA TYR A 130 -8.90 2.90 -17.28
C TYR A 130 -8.26 1.80 -18.14
N HIS A 131 -9.01 1.28 -19.08
CA HIS A 131 -8.68 0.19 -19.99
C HIS A 131 -8.58 -1.17 -19.28
N LEU A 132 -7.50 -1.46 -18.57
CA LEU A 132 -7.28 -2.62 -17.68
C LEU A 132 -6.65 -2.13 -16.40
N SER A 133 -6.83 -2.87 -15.29
CA SER A 133 -6.15 -2.54 -14.05
C SER A 133 -5.83 -3.77 -13.18
N LEU A 134 -4.71 -3.65 -12.44
CA LEU A 134 -4.24 -4.57 -11.44
C LEU A 134 -4.29 -3.88 -10.07
N GLY A 135 -5.18 -4.31 -9.20
CA GLY A 135 -5.35 -3.74 -7.87
C GLY A 135 -4.24 -4.16 -6.92
N LEU A 136 -3.86 -3.27 -6.04
CA LEU A 136 -2.87 -3.52 -5.00
C LEU A 136 -3.57 -3.64 -3.64
N ASN A 137 -3.03 -4.48 -2.75
CA ASN A 137 -3.55 -4.69 -1.39
C ASN A 137 -3.29 -3.50 -0.45
N TYR A 138 -3.46 -2.28 -0.96
CA TYR A 138 -3.46 -1.07 -0.13
C TYR A 138 -4.85 -0.87 0.50
N PRO A 139 -4.97 -0.50 1.82
CA PRO A 139 -3.88 -0.43 2.81
C PRO A 139 -3.42 -1.83 3.28
N ASN A 140 -2.11 -2.05 3.31
CA ASN A 140 -1.53 -3.28 3.86
C ASN A 140 -1.45 -3.23 5.40
N ALA A 141 -0.80 -4.20 6.06
CA ALA A 141 -0.69 -4.25 7.52
C ALA A 141 0.03 -3.02 8.11
N SER A 142 1.08 -2.52 7.46
CA SER A 142 1.79 -1.29 7.87
C SER A 142 0.90 -0.07 7.72
N ASP A 143 0.26 0.07 6.57
CA ASP A 143 -0.60 1.22 6.27
C ASP A 143 -1.78 1.30 7.23
N ARG A 144 -2.42 0.18 7.58
CA ARG A 144 -3.54 0.15 8.55
C ARG A 144 -3.15 0.64 9.93
N ILE A 145 -1.89 0.46 10.33
CA ILE A 145 -1.37 0.94 11.62
C ILE A 145 -0.98 2.42 11.53
N LEU A 146 -0.38 2.83 10.40
CA LEU A 146 0.24 4.14 10.24
C LEU A 146 -0.59 5.18 9.51
N SER A 147 -1.69 4.77 8.85
CA SER A 147 -2.58 5.69 8.13
C SER A 147 -3.70 6.21 9.01
N ASP A 148 -4.45 7.14 8.47
CA ASP A 148 -5.68 7.65 9.08
C ASP A 148 -6.64 6.51 9.44
N SER A 149 -7.20 6.54 10.65
CA SER A 149 -8.04 5.47 11.15
C SER A 149 -9.47 5.50 10.59
N LEU A 150 -9.93 6.67 10.15
CA LEU A 150 -11.28 6.86 9.61
C LEU A 150 -11.29 6.76 8.09
N MET A 151 -10.29 7.33 7.44
CA MET A 151 -10.22 7.45 6.00
C MET A 151 -8.81 7.16 5.46
N PRO A 152 -8.29 5.91 5.59
CA PRO A 152 -6.95 5.57 5.10
C PRO A 152 -6.82 5.68 3.58
N GLY A 153 -7.94 5.68 2.88
CA GLY A 153 -8.02 5.53 1.44
C GLY A 153 -7.95 4.07 0.98
N GLY A 154 -8.06 3.87 -0.31
CA GLY A 154 -8.10 2.54 -0.95
C GLY A 154 -7.94 2.66 -2.46
N ASP A 155 -8.31 1.59 -3.17
CA ASP A 155 -8.44 1.56 -4.63
C ASP A 155 -7.17 2.02 -5.37
N ILE A 156 -6.02 1.50 -4.95
CA ILE A 156 -4.74 1.75 -5.62
C ILE A 156 -4.50 0.68 -6.68
N TYR A 157 -4.31 1.13 -7.93
CA TYR A 157 -4.15 0.27 -9.09
C TYR A 157 -2.90 0.63 -9.91
N ILE A 158 -2.34 -0.37 -10.60
CA ILE A 158 -1.57 -0.17 -11.83
C ILE A 158 -2.59 -0.26 -12.97
N HIS A 159 -2.72 0.76 -13.82
CA HIS A 159 -3.78 0.82 -14.82
C HIS A 159 -3.37 1.53 -16.12
N GLY A 160 -4.17 1.33 -17.17
CA GLY A 160 -4.05 2.07 -18.41
C GLY A 160 -4.52 3.52 -18.29
N SER A 161 -4.46 4.28 -19.37
CA SER A 161 -4.81 5.70 -19.42
C SER A 161 -3.93 6.57 -18.52
N CYS A 162 -3.30 7.59 -19.07
CA CYS A 162 -2.26 8.38 -18.39
C CYS A 162 -2.81 9.46 -17.45
N VAL A 163 -3.74 9.12 -16.57
CA VAL A 163 -4.33 10.01 -15.54
C VAL A 163 -4.24 9.37 -14.17
N THR A 164 -3.97 10.15 -13.13
CA THR A 164 -3.88 9.61 -11.77
C THR A 164 -4.18 10.65 -10.70
N THR A 165 -4.73 10.16 -9.58
CA THR A 165 -4.90 10.87 -8.31
C THR A 165 -4.28 10.09 -7.14
N GLY A 166 -3.39 9.11 -7.45
CA GLY A 166 -2.73 8.26 -6.44
C GLY A 166 -2.47 6.83 -6.90
N CYS A 167 -2.96 6.44 -8.09
CA CYS A 167 -2.65 5.17 -8.77
C CYS A 167 -1.36 5.28 -9.58
N ILE A 168 -0.94 4.17 -10.20
CA ILE A 168 0.27 4.07 -11.03
C ILE A 168 -0.17 3.85 -12.49
N PRO A 169 -0.33 4.92 -13.30
CA PRO A 169 -0.77 4.80 -14.67
C PRO A 169 0.38 4.48 -15.61
N VAL A 170 0.09 3.60 -16.54
CA VAL A 170 0.89 3.32 -17.73
C VAL A 170 0.03 3.49 -18.99
N ASN A 171 0.60 3.43 -20.19
CA ASN A 171 -0.25 3.47 -21.38
C ASN A 171 -1.01 2.12 -21.56
N ASN A 172 -2.02 2.12 -22.44
CA ASN A 172 -2.89 0.97 -22.64
C ASN A 172 -2.13 -0.29 -23.10
N GLU A 173 -1.16 -0.12 -23.99
CA GLU A 173 -0.36 -1.24 -24.47
C GLU A 173 0.52 -1.86 -23.36
N GLN A 174 1.04 -1.02 -22.47
CA GLN A 174 1.85 -1.47 -21.34
C GLN A 174 1.03 -2.22 -20.28
N ILE A 175 -0.18 -1.74 -19.97
CA ILE A 175 -1.04 -2.45 -19.02
C ILE A 175 -1.54 -3.77 -19.57
N GLU A 176 -1.78 -3.88 -20.90
CA GLU A 176 -2.09 -5.15 -21.53
C GLU A 176 -0.97 -6.18 -21.33
N GLU A 177 0.29 -5.80 -21.58
CA GLU A 177 1.42 -6.67 -21.35
C GLU A 177 1.56 -7.06 -19.86
N LEU A 178 1.48 -6.08 -18.94
CA LEU A 178 1.56 -6.33 -17.50
C LEU A 178 0.45 -7.26 -17.01
N TYR A 179 -0.77 -7.06 -17.53
CA TYR A 179 -1.92 -7.89 -17.17
C TYR A 179 -1.78 -9.32 -17.66
N ILE A 180 -1.33 -9.52 -18.90
CA ILE A 180 -1.07 -10.84 -19.49
C ILE A 180 0.01 -11.57 -18.69
N LEU A 181 1.13 -10.91 -18.40
CA LEU A 181 2.21 -11.49 -17.59
C LEU A 181 1.72 -11.92 -16.22
N ALA A 182 0.94 -11.05 -15.55
CA ALA A 182 0.38 -11.33 -14.23
C ALA A 182 -0.65 -12.48 -14.29
N ALA A 183 -1.51 -12.51 -15.31
CA ALA A 183 -2.52 -13.55 -15.48
C ALA A 183 -1.91 -14.93 -15.73
N HIS A 184 -0.85 -15.01 -16.55
CA HIS A 184 -0.07 -16.23 -16.72
C HIS A 184 0.56 -16.70 -15.41
N ALA A 185 1.29 -15.83 -14.71
CA ALA A 185 1.94 -16.18 -13.45
C ALA A 185 0.94 -16.69 -12.41
N LYS A 186 -0.23 -16.04 -12.31
CA LYS A 186 -1.31 -16.49 -11.43
C LYS A 186 -1.89 -17.85 -11.86
N SER A 187 -2.05 -18.08 -13.15
CA SER A 187 -2.50 -19.37 -13.70
C SER A 187 -1.49 -20.50 -13.45
N GLU A 188 -0.19 -20.17 -13.41
CA GLU A 188 0.91 -21.09 -13.09
C GLU A 188 1.10 -21.29 -11.56
N GLY A 189 0.22 -20.71 -10.72
CA GLY A 189 0.15 -20.93 -9.28
C GLY A 189 0.81 -19.86 -8.43
N GLN A 190 1.14 -18.70 -8.96
CA GLN A 190 1.58 -17.56 -8.15
C GLN A 190 0.38 -16.77 -7.62
N ASP A 191 -0.11 -17.11 -6.43
CA ASP A 191 -1.27 -16.44 -5.81
C ASP A 191 -0.99 -14.99 -5.43
N PHE A 192 0.20 -14.70 -4.91
CA PHE A 192 0.64 -13.37 -4.50
C PHE A 192 1.75 -12.87 -5.42
N ILE A 193 1.42 -11.95 -6.31
CA ILE A 193 2.38 -11.30 -7.20
C ILE A 193 2.93 -10.06 -6.49
N PRO A 194 4.19 -10.06 -6.04
CA PRO A 194 4.75 -8.95 -5.26
C PRO A 194 4.87 -7.68 -6.10
N VAL A 195 4.50 -6.55 -5.50
CA VAL A 195 4.67 -5.21 -6.05
C VAL A 195 5.32 -4.32 -4.98
N HIS A 196 6.59 -3.98 -5.17
CA HIS A 196 7.28 -3.07 -4.27
C HIS A 196 7.32 -1.68 -4.88
N ILE A 197 6.91 -0.67 -4.11
CA ILE A 197 6.89 0.72 -4.54
C ILE A 197 7.97 1.47 -3.76
N PHE A 198 8.97 1.92 -4.48
CA PHE A 198 10.14 2.64 -3.96
C PHE A 198 10.03 4.14 -4.25
N PRO A 199 10.60 5.00 -3.38
CA PRO A 199 10.68 6.43 -3.67
C PRO A 199 11.50 6.73 -4.94
N ILE A 200 12.61 6.03 -5.07
CA ILE A 200 13.62 6.27 -6.11
C ILE A 200 14.26 4.95 -6.56
N ARG A 201 14.98 4.99 -7.66
CA ARG A 201 16.05 4.02 -7.96
C ARG A 201 17.30 4.37 -7.13
N PHE A 202 17.63 3.53 -6.16
CA PHE A 202 18.75 3.80 -5.24
C PHE A 202 20.13 3.66 -5.90
N ASP A 203 20.23 3.03 -7.06
CA ASP A 203 21.43 2.92 -7.88
C ASP A 203 21.64 4.13 -8.82
N ASN A 204 20.65 5.04 -8.91
CA ASN A 204 20.74 6.28 -9.68
C ASN A 204 21.28 7.41 -8.78
N PRO A 205 22.49 7.98 -9.08
CA PRO A 205 23.08 9.04 -8.26
C PRO A 205 22.20 10.29 -8.12
N ARG A 206 21.54 10.71 -9.22
CA ARG A 206 20.66 11.89 -9.22
C ARG A 206 19.44 11.68 -8.32
N SER A 207 18.82 10.52 -8.40
CA SER A 207 17.65 10.17 -7.57
C SER A 207 18.05 10.06 -6.11
N SER A 208 19.24 9.50 -5.82
CA SER A 208 19.80 9.40 -4.47
C SER A 208 20.12 10.77 -3.87
N GLU A 209 20.60 11.72 -4.65
CA GLU A 209 20.83 13.09 -4.19
C GLU A 209 19.51 13.80 -3.86
N TYR A 210 18.50 13.65 -4.72
CA TYR A 210 17.16 14.16 -4.47
C TYR A 210 16.57 13.61 -3.17
N LEU A 211 16.67 12.30 -2.94
CA LEU A 211 16.18 11.67 -1.71
C LEU A 211 16.91 12.20 -0.48
N LYS A 212 18.23 12.38 -0.53
CA LYS A 212 18.99 12.96 0.60
C LYS A 212 18.49 14.34 0.98
N LYS A 213 18.21 15.19 -0.01
CA LYS A 213 17.63 16.52 0.21
C LYS A 213 16.23 16.40 0.80
N TYR A 214 15.39 15.56 0.22
CA TYR A 214 14.03 15.34 0.69
C TYR A 214 13.97 14.85 2.14
N VAL A 215 14.80 13.88 2.53
CA VAL A 215 14.87 13.36 3.90
C VAL A 215 15.41 14.40 4.89
N LYS A 216 16.22 15.40 4.44
CA LYS A 216 16.64 16.51 5.27
C LYS A 216 15.46 17.42 5.61
N ASP A 217 14.57 17.67 4.63
CA ASP A 217 13.37 18.49 4.78
C ASP A 217 12.25 17.75 5.54
N PHE A 218 12.22 16.40 5.45
CA PHE A 218 11.25 15.50 6.09
C PHE A 218 11.96 14.38 6.87
N PRO A 219 12.55 14.67 8.05
CA PRO A 219 13.35 13.71 8.81
C PRO A 219 12.57 12.45 9.24
N GLU A 220 11.26 12.56 9.47
CA GLU A 220 10.37 11.48 9.84
C GLU A 220 10.24 10.41 8.76
N TYR A 221 10.47 10.78 7.51
CA TYR A 221 10.44 9.86 6.37
C TYR A 221 11.70 8.96 6.30
N ARG A 222 12.78 9.34 6.97
CA ARG A 222 14.09 8.65 6.91
C ARG A 222 13.98 7.16 7.17
N PHE A 223 13.27 6.78 8.21
CA PHE A 223 13.18 5.38 8.62
C PHE A 223 12.54 4.51 7.52
N LEU A 224 11.41 4.95 6.96
CA LEU A 224 10.77 4.23 5.85
C LEU A 224 11.69 4.16 4.63
N ALA A 225 12.35 5.25 4.27
CA ALA A 225 13.27 5.30 3.14
C ALA A 225 14.46 4.34 3.32
N ASP A 226 14.99 4.20 4.54
CA ASP A 226 16.10 3.29 4.86
C ASP A 226 15.64 1.82 4.76
N GLU A 227 14.47 1.45 5.26
CA GLU A 227 13.91 0.09 5.14
C GLU A 227 13.62 -0.28 3.68
N LEU A 228 13.05 0.65 2.91
CA LEU A 228 12.87 0.45 1.47
C LEU A 228 14.21 0.26 0.75
N LYS A 229 15.24 1.03 1.13
CA LYS A 229 16.60 0.88 0.60
C LYS A 229 17.23 -0.46 0.97
N HIS A 230 16.99 -0.97 2.19
CA HIS A 230 17.46 -2.30 2.59
C HIS A 230 16.87 -3.38 1.68
N ALA A 231 15.56 -3.38 1.47
CA ALA A 231 14.91 -4.34 0.59
C ALA A 231 15.41 -4.23 -0.87
N TYR A 232 15.57 -3.00 -1.37
CA TYR A 232 16.16 -2.76 -2.69
C TYR A 232 17.57 -3.34 -2.80
N THR A 233 18.44 -3.02 -1.84
CA THR A 233 19.83 -3.46 -1.84
C THR A 233 19.98 -4.98 -1.71
N TYR A 234 19.13 -5.60 -0.88
CA TYR A 234 19.07 -7.05 -0.77
C TYR A 234 18.75 -7.70 -2.12
N PHE A 235 17.70 -7.20 -2.80
CA PHE A 235 17.33 -7.72 -4.12
C PHE A 235 18.43 -7.50 -5.15
N GLU A 236 19.09 -6.34 -5.18
CA GLU A 236 20.18 -6.08 -6.12
C GLU A 236 21.35 -7.04 -5.95
N LYS A 237 21.67 -7.42 -4.69
CA LYS A 237 22.76 -8.37 -4.39
C LYS A 237 22.39 -9.81 -4.68
N THR A 238 21.17 -10.22 -4.35
CA THR A 238 20.80 -11.63 -4.33
C THR A 238 19.93 -12.04 -5.49
N ARG A 239 19.22 -11.10 -6.11
CA ARG A 239 18.12 -11.34 -7.08
C ARG A 239 17.03 -12.24 -6.49
N LYS A 240 16.84 -12.17 -5.17
CA LYS A 240 15.75 -12.83 -4.41
C LYS A 240 15.00 -11.80 -3.60
N LEU A 241 13.74 -12.09 -3.31
CA LEU A 241 12.93 -11.22 -2.44
C LEU A 241 13.40 -11.38 -0.99
N PRO A 242 13.54 -10.27 -0.23
CA PRO A 242 13.76 -10.33 1.20
C PRO A 242 12.50 -10.79 1.93
N VAL A 243 12.68 -11.29 3.15
CA VAL A 243 11.55 -11.46 4.09
C VAL A 243 11.21 -10.10 4.68
N ILE A 244 9.94 -9.72 4.58
CA ILE A 244 9.43 -8.45 5.07
C ILE A 244 8.37 -8.71 6.13
N MET A 245 8.59 -8.14 7.30
CA MET A 245 7.65 -8.18 8.42
C MET A 245 7.16 -6.77 8.74
N VAL A 246 6.07 -6.68 9.49
CA VAL A 246 5.55 -5.42 10.02
C VAL A 246 5.60 -5.48 11.55
N SER A 247 6.25 -4.49 12.15
CA SER A 247 6.36 -4.37 13.60
C SER A 247 4.99 -4.03 14.24
N LYS A 248 4.87 -4.16 15.56
CA LYS A 248 3.68 -3.72 16.30
C LYS A 248 3.40 -2.21 16.14
N LYS A 249 4.42 -1.42 15.81
CA LYS A 249 4.31 0.03 15.55
C LYS A 249 3.94 0.35 14.09
N GLY A 250 3.84 -0.67 13.22
CA GLY A 250 3.53 -0.51 11.80
C GLY A 250 4.74 -0.33 10.90
N ASP A 251 5.95 -0.27 11.45
CA ASP A 251 7.16 -0.11 10.64
C ASP A 251 7.53 -1.41 9.94
N TYR A 252 8.10 -1.32 8.75
CA TYR A 252 8.65 -2.48 8.06
C TYR A 252 9.96 -2.93 8.73
N VAL A 253 10.19 -4.23 8.71
CA VAL A 253 11.43 -4.88 9.15
C VAL A 253 11.86 -5.84 8.04
N VAL A 254 13.01 -5.57 7.44
CA VAL A 254 13.55 -6.35 6.33
C VAL A 254 14.57 -7.36 6.86
N ASP A 255 14.45 -8.64 6.48
CA ASP A 255 15.31 -9.78 6.87
C ASP A 255 15.45 -10.00 8.40
N GLY A 256 14.46 -9.60 9.18
CA GLY A 256 14.46 -9.78 10.63
C GLY A 256 15.51 -8.94 11.37
N ILE A 257 16.23 -8.07 10.68
CA ILE A 257 17.12 -7.09 11.30
C ILE A 257 16.24 -5.99 11.87
N ILE A 258 15.86 -6.10 13.14
CA ILE A 258 15.26 -4.97 13.86
C ILE A 258 16.36 -3.93 13.97
N PRO A 259 16.24 -2.75 13.35
CA PRO A 259 17.21 -1.68 13.55
C PRO A 259 17.28 -1.42 15.05
N LYS A 260 18.47 -1.49 15.64
CA LYS A 260 18.65 -0.98 17.00
C LYS A 260 18.19 0.48 16.95
N GLU A 261 17.13 0.80 17.67
CA GLU A 261 16.76 2.19 17.91
C GLU A 261 18.06 2.92 18.35
N LYS A 262 18.60 3.77 17.48
CA LYS A 262 19.59 4.73 17.94
C LYS A 262 18.81 5.60 18.90
N GLU A 263 19.08 5.43 20.19
CA GLU A 263 18.66 6.40 21.20
C GLU A 263 19.17 7.76 20.74
N VAL A 264 18.29 8.56 20.17
CA VAL A 264 18.54 9.99 20.02
C VAL A 264 18.57 10.51 21.45
N PRO A 265 19.67 11.13 21.91
CA PRO A 265 19.72 11.68 23.26
C PRO A 265 18.55 12.65 23.41
N LEU A 266 17.55 12.27 24.19
CA LEU A 266 16.44 13.14 24.54
C LEU A 266 17.00 14.28 25.37
N VAL A 267 17.15 15.46 24.77
CA VAL A 267 17.21 16.70 25.54
C VAL A 267 15.87 16.79 26.26
N LYS A 268 15.88 16.50 27.57
CA LYS A 268 14.72 16.62 28.43
C LYS A 268 14.30 18.09 28.52
N LYS A 269 13.44 18.55 27.58
CA LYS A 269 12.50 19.62 27.88
C LYS A 269 11.43 19.00 28.79
N GLU A 270 11.06 19.67 29.88
CA GLU A 270 9.92 19.24 30.71
C GLU A 270 8.68 19.17 29.81
N ARG A 271 8.30 17.95 29.43
CA ARG A 271 7.12 17.73 28.59
C ARG A 271 5.88 17.87 29.45
N ARG A 272 4.85 18.49 28.89
CA ARG A 272 3.49 18.44 29.47
C ARG A 272 3.14 17.00 29.79
N PRO A 273 2.69 16.67 31.03
CA PRO A 273 2.32 15.31 31.38
C PRO A 273 1.16 14.86 30.47
N LEU A 274 1.38 13.78 29.71
CA LEU A 274 0.33 13.19 28.90
C LEU A 274 -0.78 12.66 29.79
N LYS A 275 -2.02 12.94 29.45
CA LYS A 275 -3.17 12.30 30.08
C LYS A 275 -3.08 10.80 29.86
N THR A 276 -3.46 10.02 30.86
CA THR A 276 -3.51 8.56 30.77
C THR A 276 -4.95 8.09 30.64
N TYR A 277 -5.15 6.97 29.98
CA TYR A 277 -6.44 6.31 29.85
C TYR A 277 -6.28 4.80 30.08
N ASP A 278 -7.35 4.12 30.51
CA ASP A 278 -7.33 2.65 30.68
C ASP A 278 -7.43 1.99 29.29
N GLN A 279 -6.37 1.28 28.89
CA GLN A 279 -6.33 0.57 27.61
C GLN A 279 -7.35 -0.58 27.53
N ASN A 280 -7.78 -1.14 28.67
CA ASN A 280 -8.76 -2.24 28.71
C ASN A 280 -10.18 -1.73 28.38
N GLU A 281 -10.45 -0.44 28.53
CA GLU A 281 -11.75 0.16 28.19
C GLU A 281 -11.89 0.48 26.70
N ILE A 282 -10.82 0.42 25.92
CA ILE A 282 -10.80 0.76 24.49
C ILE A 282 -11.31 -0.41 23.65
N SER A 283 -12.35 -0.19 22.88
CA SER A 283 -12.84 -1.18 21.91
C SER A 283 -12.01 -1.13 20.63
N ALA A 284 -11.40 -2.27 20.26
CA ALA A 284 -10.65 -2.39 19.02
C ALA A 284 -11.55 -2.55 17.77
N VAL A 285 -12.80 -2.98 17.98
CA VAL A 285 -13.79 -3.20 16.91
C VAL A 285 -15.12 -2.60 17.36
N VAL A 286 -15.74 -1.80 16.49
CA VAL A 286 -17.04 -1.15 16.73
C VAL A 286 -17.96 -1.34 15.53
N GLU A 287 -19.26 -1.31 15.76
CA GLU A 287 -20.29 -1.42 14.73
C GLU A 287 -20.59 -0.07 14.08
N ARG A 288 -20.50 1.01 14.88
CA ARG A 288 -20.61 2.38 14.40
C ARG A 288 -19.45 3.21 14.93
N LEU A 289 -18.76 3.88 14.02
CA LEU A 289 -17.67 4.81 14.35
C LEU A 289 -18.21 6.07 15.05
N PRO A 290 -17.39 6.75 15.86
CA PRO A 290 -17.80 8.04 16.42
C PRO A 290 -17.94 9.07 15.30
N VAL A 291 -18.85 10.04 15.50
CA VAL A 291 -19.14 11.06 14.51
C VAL A 291 -18.89 12.45 15.10
N PHE A 292 -18.08 13.24 14.40
CA PHE A 292 -17.84 14.66 14.74
C PHE A 292 -19.14 15.47 14.61
N PRO A 293 -19.39 16.49 15.44
CA PRO A 293 -20.56 17.35 15.31
C PRO A 293 -20.68 17.98 13.91
N GLY A 294 -21.77 17.65 13.22
CA GLY A 294 -22.00 18.04 11.84
C GLY A 294 -21.38 17.13 10.79
N GLY A 295 -20.85 15.94 11.19
CA GLY A 295 -20.37 14.89 10.29
C GLY A 295 -18.96 15.11 9.75
N ASN A 296 -18.58 14.26 8.79
CA ASN A 296 -17.21 14.23 8.24
C ASN A 296 -16.80 15.54 7.56
N ASP A 297 -17.71 16.22 6.86
CA ASP A 297 -17.38 17.48 6.20
C ASP A 297 -16.96 18.57 7.20
N LYS A 298 -17.62 18.60 8.37
CA LYS A 298 -17.25 19.53 9.44
C LYS A 298 -15.96 19.14 10.13
N PHE A 299 -15.70 17.84 10.26
CA PHE A 299 -14.41 17.36 10.76
C PHE A 299 -13.29 17.73 9.80
N GLN A 300 -13.47 17.52 8.51
CA GLN A 300 -12.47 17.90 7.50
C GLN A 300 -12.20 19.41 7.53
N ALA A 301 -13.26 20.23 7.61
CA ALA A 301 -13.10 21.67 7.74
C ALA A 301 -12.34 22.09 9.01
N PHE A 302 -12.52 21.37 10.12
CA PHE A 302 -11.75 21.55 11.34
C PHE A 302 -10.25 21.22 11.10
N ILE A 303 -9.95 20.08 10.47
CA ILE A 303 -8.59 19.67 10.14
C ILE A 303 -7.91 20.64 9.18
N ASP A 304 -8.63 21.12 8.14
CA ASP A 304 -8.10 22.09 7.18
C ASP A 304 -7.78 23.44 7.84
N LYS A 305 -8.62 23.88 8.77
CA LYS A 305 -8.35 25.07 9.57
C LYS A 305 -7.12 24.87 10.46
N LEU A 306 -7.09 23.75 11.20
CA LEU A 306 -6.00 23.39 12.08
C LEU A 306 -4.68 23.32 11.32
N SER A 307 -4.67 22.73 10.13
CA SER A 307 -3.52 22.68 9.23
C SER A 307 -2.94 24.07 8.94
N LYS A 308 -3.80 25.03 8.62
CA LYS A 308 -3.41 26.42 8.35
C LYS A 308 -2.88 27.12 9.59
N ASP A 309 -3.55 26.95 10.73
CA ASP A 309 -3.16 27.55 12.01
C ASP A 309 -1.79 27.02 12.47
N MET A 310 -1.51 25.72 12.23
CA MET A 310 -0.25 25.06 12.59
C MET A 310 0.92 25.43 11.70
N ALA A 311 0.71 26.01 10.52
CA ALA A 311 1.78 26.43 9.61
C ALA A 311 2.79 27.43 10.22
N THR A 312 2.35 28.18 11.22
CA THR A 312 3.20 29.16 11.96
C THR A 312 4.24 28.49 12.85
N TYR A 313 4.03 27.22 13.23
CA TYR A 313 4.92 26.43 14.07
C TYR A 313 5.94 25.60 13.28
N LEU A 314 5.90 25.67 11.94
CA LEU A 314 6.93 25.04 11.10
C LEU A 314 8.29 25.72 11.32
N LEU A 315 9.36 24.93 11.36
CA LEU A 315 10.71 25.44 11.46
C LEU A 315 11.01 26.44 10.32
N HIS A 316 11.97 27.33 10.52
CA HIS A 316 12.22 28.44 9.58
C HIS A 316 12.52 27.93 8.15
N ASP A 317 13.25 26.82 8.04
CA ASP A 317 13.67 26.18 6.79
C ASP A 317 12.71 25.09 6.29
N GLN A 318 11.60 24.86 6.99
CA GLN A 318 10.59 23.84 6.68
C GLN A 318 9.40 24.48 5.97
N ALA A 319 9.17 24.09 4.70
CA ALA A 319 8.01 24.56 3.92
C ALA A 319 6.73 23.82 4.26
N LYS A 320 6.85 22.52 4.54
CA LYS A 320 5.71 21.64 4.85
C LYS A 320 6.12 20.45 5.71
N THR A 321 5.16 19.86 6.39
CA THR A 321 5.31 18.61 7.16
C THR A 321 3.99 17.89 7.25
N PHE A 322 3.99 16.71 7.88
CA PHE A 322 2.77 16.10 8.39
C PHE A 322 2.96 15.68 9.84
N ALA A 323 1.88 15.67 10.59
CA ALA A 323 1.83 15.11 11.93
C ALA A 323 0.70 14.08 12.01
N MET A 324 0.90 13.04 12.80
CA MET A 324 -0.12 12.03 13.11
C MET A 324 -0.47 12.11 14.58
N VAL A 325 -1.71 12.46 14.88
CA VAL A 325 -2.27 12.53 16.23
C VAL A 325 -3.05 11.26 16.50
N GLU A 326 -2.69 10.55 17.57
CA GLU A 326 -3.48 9.48 18.16
C GLU A 326 -4.34 10.08 19.29
N PHE A 327 -5.63 9.79 19.31
CA PHE A 327 -6.54 10.31 20.31
C PHE A 327 -7.62 9.30 20.71
N VAL A 328 -8.17 9.45 21.91
CA VAL A 328 -9.20 8.57 22.47
C VAL A 328 -10.47 9.36 22.69
N ILE A 329 -11.57 8.87 22.12
CA ILE A 329 -12.94 9.35 22.36
C ILE A 329 -13.59 8.37 23.34
N ASP A 330 -14.10 8.87 24.48
CA ASP A 330 -14.74 8.08 25.52
C ASP A 330 -16.21 7.73 25.18
N LYS A 331 -16.86 7.01 26.10
CA LYS A 331 -18.27 6.59 25.99
C LYS A 331 -19.25 7.77 25.96
N ALA A 332 -18.83 8.95 26.41
CA ALA A 332 -19.61 10.18 26.38
C ALA A 332 -19.34 11.00 25.13
N GLY A 333 -18.42 10.59 24.26
CA GLY A 333 -18.03 11.32 23.04
C GLY A 333 -16.97 12.40 23.28
N LYS A 334 -16.34 12.45 24.46
CA LYS A 334 -15.30 13.44 24.77
C LYS A 334 -13.91 12.90 24.40
N VAL A 335 -13.05 13.76 23.86
CA VAL A 335 -11.64 13.45 23.69
C VAL A 335 -10.94 13.51 25.04
N ILE A 336 -10.52 12.36 25.56
CA ILE A 336 -9.90 12.24 26.89
C ILE A 336 -8.37 12.10 26.82
N TYR A 337 -7.83 11.82 25.65
CA TYR A 337 -6.41 11.66 25.38
C TYR A 337 -6.09 12.11 23.96
N ALA A 338 -4.97 12.79 23.77
CA ALA A 338 -4.36 13.05 22.48
C ALA A 338 -2.84 13.03 22.62
N ASN A 339 -2.16 12.52 21.60
CA ASN A 339 -0.70 12.52 21.52
C ASN A 339 -0.24 12.51 20.07
N VAL A 340 0.81 13.25 19.74
CA VAL A 340 1.45 13.18 18.42
C VAL A 340 2.41 12.00 18.42
N ILE A 341 2.08 10.98 17.64
CA ILE A 341 2.86 9.74 17.54
C ILE A 341 3.88 9.79 16.40
N LYS A 342 3.75 10.73 15.46
CA LYS A 342 4.64 10.89 14.30
C LYS A 342 4.59 12.31 13.76
N GLY A 343 5.75 12.87 13.38
CA GLY A 343 5.88 14.20 12.77
C GLY A 343 5.91 15.34 13.78
N GLY A 344 6.16 16.56 13.29
CA GLY A 344 6.17 17.79 14.06
C GLY A 344 7.44 18.03 14.90
N ASN A 345 7.61 19.28 15.32
CA ASN A 345 8.54 19.67 16.41
C ASN A 345 7.76 19.78 17.73
N ASP A 346 8.45 19.98 18.83
CA ASP A 346 7.80 19.98 20.16
C ASP A 346 6.72 21.05 20.28
N ASP A 347 6.94 22.27 19.77
CA ASP A 347 5.96 23.36 19.84
C ASP A 347 4.72 23.05 18.98
N LEU A 348 4.92 22.55 17.76
CA LEU A 348 3.85 22.09 16.87
C LEU A 348 3.04 20.96 17.52
N ASN A 349 3.74 19.98 18.11
CA ASN A 349 3.10 18.81 18.74
C ASN A 349 2.22 19.24 19.93
N ASP A 350 2.71 20.14 20.79
CA ASP A 350 1.95 20.62 21.95
C ASP A 350 0.66 21.32 21.53
N HIS A 351 0.70 22.16 20.46
CA HIS A 351 -0.48 22.84 19.95
C HIS A 351 -1.47 21.88 19.28
N LEU A 352 -0.97 20.85 18.58
CA LEU A 352 -1.82 19.81 18.01
C LEU A 352 -2.54 19.01 19.09
N ILE A 353 -1.83 18.62 20.15
CA ILE A 353 -2.43 17.90 21.30
C ILE A 353 -3.53 18.77 21.93
N GLU A 354 -3.24 20.03 22.17
CA GLU A 354 -4.21 20.96 22.74
C GLU A 354 -5.47 21.14 21.87
N ALA A 355 -5.30 21.26 20.56
CA ALA A 355 -6.40 21.39 19.63
C ALA A 355 -7.32 20.15 19.63
N PHE A 356 -6.73 18.95 19.71
CA PHE A 356 -7.49 17.70 19.77
C PHE A 356 -8.18 17.50 21.13
N GLU A 357 -7.54 17.84 22.23
CA GLU A 357 -8.15 17.77 23.57
C GLU A 357 -9.33 18.73 23.72
N ASN A 358 -9.33 19.85 22.98
CA ASN A 358 -10.39 20.87 23.00
C ASN A 358 -11.44 20.69 21.90
N MET A 359 -11.44 19.56 21.19
CA MET A 359 -12.51 19.26 20.22
C MET A 359 -13.89 19.26 20.87
N PRO A 360 -14.94 19.65 20.13
CA PRO A 360 -16.30 19.51 20.60
C PRO A 360 -16.65 18.05 20.85
N GLN A 361 -17.71 17.82 21.61
CA GLN A 361 -18.19 16.48 21.95
C GLN A 361 -18.70 15.76 20.69
N TRP A 362 -18.17 14.56 20.44
CA TRP A 362 -18.55 13.68 19.35
C TRP A 362 -19.80 12.86 19.71
N THR A 363 -20.51 12.36 18.71
CA THR A 363 -21.39 11.21 18.90
C THR A 363 -20.49 9.99 19.13
N PRO A 364 -20.63 9.25 20.27
CA PRO A 364 -19.69 8.18 20.60
C PRO A 364 -19.84 6.97 19.69
N ALA A 365 -18.79 6.13 19.63
CA ALA A 365 -18.82 4.84 18.96
C ALA A 365 -19.79 3.88 19.65
N VAL A 366 -20.34 2.93 18.88
CA VAL A 366 -21.29 1.94 19.39
C VAL A 366 -20.84 0.52 19.05
N LYS A 367 -20.99 -0.36 20.04
CA LYS A 367 -20.79 -1.81 19.92
C LYS A 367 -21.85 -2.52 20.78
N HIS A 368 -22.58 -3.49 20.19
CA HIS A 368 -23.69 -4.21 20.85
C HIS A 368 -24.67 -3.24 21.51
N ASP A 369 -25.10 -2.21 20.77
CA ASP A 369 -26.01 -1.16 21.23
C ASP A 369 -25.55 -0.35 22.47
N GLN A 370 -24.30 -0.50 22.86
CA GLN A 370 -23.69 0.27 23.94
C GLN A 370 -22.63 1.24 23.42
N THR A 371 -22.58 2.44 24.02
CA THR A 371 -21.51 3.38 23.73
C THR A 371 -20.17 2.87 24.28
N VAL A 372 -19.13 2.92 23.48
CA VAL A 372 -17.80 2.43 23.83
C VAL A 372 -16.72 3.46 23.53
N ALA A 373 -15.63 3.44 24.28
CA ALA A 373 -14.47 4.25 23.99
C ALA A 373 -13.68 3.64 22.83
N VAL A 374 -13.13 4.51 21.97
CA VAL A 374 -12.32 4.12 20.82
C VAL A 374 -11.08 4.97 20.70
N LYS A 375 -10.03 4.38 20.15
CA LYS A 375 -8.78 5.06 19.82
C LYS A 375 -8.67 5.26 18.32
N LEU A 376 -8.42 6.48 17.90
CA LEU A 376 -8.33 6.91 16.51
C LEU A 376 -6.97 7.55 16.21
N LYS A 377 -6.64 7.63 14.93
CA LYS A 377 -5.47 8.34 14.42
C LYS A 377 -5.89 9.29 13.31
N GLN A 378 -5.40 10.51 13.36
CA GLN A 378 -5.62 11.53 12.33
C GLN A 378 -4.29 12.07 11.83
N THR A 379 -4.11 12.06 10.53
CA THR A 379 -2.98 12.71 9.87
C THR A 379 -3.34 14.13 9.49
N ILE A 380 -2.45 15.08 9.75
CA ILE A 380 -2.61 16.49 9.43
C ILE A 380 -1.41 16.89 8.57
N PHE A 381 -1.67 17.35 7.34
CA PHE A 381 -0.66 17.95 6.48
C PHE A 381 -0.60 19.45 6.77
N ILE A 382 0.58 19.97 6.97
CA ILE A 382 0.81 21.36 7.36
C ILE A 382 1.79 21.96 6.34
N GLU A 383 1.39 23.06 5.71
CA GLU A 383 2.18 23.72 4.66
C GLU A 383 2.12 25.23 4.85
N LYS A 384 3.28 25.89 4.75
CA LYS A 384 3.32 27.36 4.74
C LYS A 384 2.60 27.88 3.51
N PRO A 385 1.77 28.93 3.62
CA PRO A 385 1.16 29.56 2.46
C PRO A 385 2.25 30.04 1.49
N GLU A 386 2.07 29.80 0.19
CA GLU A 386 2.98 30.30 -0.83
C GLU A 386 3.06 31.81 -0.72
N THR A 387 4.26 32.31 -0.40
CA THR A 387 4.52 33.74 -0.41
C THR A 387 4.41 34.21 -1.87
N GLN A 388 3.35 34.96 -2.20
CA GLN A 388 3.27 35.60 -3.50
C GLN A 388 4.51 36.48 -3.67
N VAL A 389 5.47 36.02 -4.48
CA VAL A 389 6.57 36.85 -4.94
C VAL A 389 5.93 37.91 -5.83
N MET A 390 5.69 39.11 -5.26
CA MET A 390 5.38 40.28 -6.06
C MET A 390 6.58 40.50 -7.00
N THR A 391 6.46 40.08 -8.22
CA THR A 391 7.29 40.53 -9.33
C THR A 391 7.06 42.03 -9.46
N ARG A 392 7.97 42.82 -8.88
CA ARG A 392 8.08 44.24 -9.25
C ARG A 392 8.50 44.28 -10.72
N GLN A 393 7.60 44.76 -11.55
CA GLN A 393 7.91 45.26 -12.89
C GLN A 393 8.81 46.50 -12.83
#